data_4888b5648e7c66c752969ff89c44b920
#
_entry.id   4888b5648e7c66c752969ff89c44b920
#
_cell.length_a   1.000
_cell.length_b   1.000
_cell.length_c   1.000
_cell.angle_alpha   90.00
_cell.angle_beta   90.00
_cell.angle_gamma   90.00
#
_symmetry.space_group_name_H-M   'P 1'
#
loop_
_entity.id
_entity.type
_entity.pdbx_description
1 polymer ?
#
loop_
_entity_poly.entity_id
_entity_poly.type
_entity_poly.pdbx_seq_one_letter_code
_entity_poly.pdbx_strand_id
1 'polypeptide(L)'
;MKAINYAQKLNQLKNDPIAFVIDLLIAIFVNIFAPFPLPSVVISQIKVPILGFIGSLVILMFFFFMLVGIIFMSPLIVSNGFIESVNSLFVENELNISPDTSFIFTVVPKQNPLGGGGMGYSTVTAYFLDPNYYLQFGRNHTGLDFVPSDSYYKNSETYDQTKKIVVFATINGTVRHYVDQYGGETVEITNDDNTFQVVYIHFSTVLVKSGKVSAGTAIGIMGGTGFATGDHVHYEVRTRDNDTWKAVNPLNYIQ
;
A
#
# COMPACT_ATOMS: atom_id res chain seq x y z
N MET A 1 38.72 50.23 14.84
CA MET A 1 38.58 49.31 13.69
C MET A 1 37.48 48.25 13.84
N LYS A 2 37.30 47.58 14.99
CA LYS A 2 36.25 46.55 15.16
C LYS A 2 34.80 47.07 15.07
N ALA A 3 34.50 48.25 15.59
CA ALA A 3 33.15 48.82 15.63
C ALA A 3 32.65 49.27 14.24
N ILE A 4 33.51 49.79 13.36
CA ILE A 4 33.18 50.17 12.01
C ILE A 4 32.80 48.97 11.15
N ASN A 5 33.49 47.86 11.36
CA ASN A 5 33.22 46.61 10.65
C ASN A 5 31.85 45.97 11.04
N TYR A 6 31.39 46.18 12.29
CA TYR A 6 30.09 45.70 12.76
C TYR A 6 28.92 46.49 12.17
N ALA A 7 29.05 47.82 12.15
CA ALA A 7 28.03 48.71 11.57
C ALA A 7 27.86 48.50 10.05
N GLN A 8 28.96 48.28 9.33
CA GLN A 8 28.93 47.91 7.90
C GLN A 8 28.22 46.58 7.65
N LYS A 9 28.50 45.58 8.47
CA LYS A 9 27.85 44.26 8.35
C LYS A 9 26.37 44.32 8.68
N LEU A 10 25.95 45.09 9.68
CA LEU A 10 24.54 45.30 10.01
C LEU A 10 23.81 46.06 8.89
N ASN A 11 24.46 47.01 8.25
CA ASN A 11 23.89 47.76 7.12
C ASN A 11 23.75 46.89 5.86
N GLN A 12 24.70 46.00 5.61
CA GLN A 12 24.65 45.01 4.55
C GLN A 12 23.49 43.98 4.79
N LEU A 13 23.33 43.50 6.02
CA LEU A 13 22.22 42.60 6.39
C LEU A 13 20.86 43.24 6.15
N LYS A 14 20.75 44.57 6.44
CA LYS A 14 19.49 45.29 6.29
C LYS A 14 19.16 45.63 4.81
N ASN A 15 20.18 45.93 4.01
CA ASN A 15 19.99 46.38 2.63
C ASN A 15 20.07 45.26 1.59
N ASP A 16 20.86 44.21 1.87
CA ASP A 16 21.01 43.03 1.02
C ASP A 16 21.27 41.80 1.88
N PRO A 17 20.22 41.22 2.45
CA PRO A 17 20.33 40.05 3.34
C PRO A 17 20.91 38.82 2.61
N ILE A 18 20.69 38.71 1.31
CA ILE A 18 21.19 37.56 0.52
C ILE A 18 22.72 37.67 0.37
N ALA A 19 23.22 38.86 -0.02
CA ALA A 19 24.66 39.07 -0.11
C ALA A 19 25.36 38.90 1.25
N PHE A 20 24.74 39.31 2.34
CA PHE A 20 25.25 39.11 3.70
C PHE A 20 25.40 37.61 4.04
N VAL A 21 24.36 36.78 3.76
CA VAL A 21 24.39 35.33 4.01
C VAL A 21 25.46 34.67 3.14
N ILE A 22 25.57 35.05 1.90
CA ILE A 22 26.60 34.53 0.97
C ILE A 22 28.01 34.83 1.50
N ASP A 23 28.27 36.08 1.88
CA ASP A 23 29.58 36.47 2.43
C ASP A 23 29.91 35.76 3.77
N LEU A 24 28.89 35.50 4.59
CA LEU A 24 29.03 34.74 5.83
C LEU A 24 29.37 33.27 5.55
N LEU A 25 28.68 32.63 4.61
CA LEU A 25 28.94 31.24 4.21
C LEU A 25 30.33 31.08 3.59
N ILE A 26 30.76 32.03 2.75
CA ILE A 26 32.11 32.05 2.20
C ILE A 26 33.15 32.20 3.30
N ALA A 27 32.91 33.08 4.27
CA ALA A 27 33.82 33.27 5.40
C ALA A 27 33.96 32.00 6.27
N ILE A 28 32.84 31.30 6.52
CA ILE A 28 32.84 30.02 7.24
C ILE A 28 33.60 28.96 6.45
N PHE A 29 33.31 28.83 5.14
CA PHE A 29 33.97 27.87 4.27
C PHE A 29 35.48 28.08 4.22
N VAL A 30 35.93 29.34 4.01
CA VAL A 30 37.34 29.69 3.97
C VAL A 30 38.02 29.41 5.31
N ASN A 31 37.37 29.68 6.44
CA ASN A 31 37.95 29.38 7.77
C ASN A 31 38.08 27.89 8.06
N ILE A 32 37.19 27.06 7.51
CA ILE A 32 37.24 25.59 7.68
C ILE A 32 38.33 24.96 6.80
N PHE A 33 38.44 25.40 5.54
CA PHE A 33 39.29 24.77 4.53
C PHE A 33 40.63 25.46 4.29
N ALA A 34 40.81 26.70 4.75
CA ALA A 34 42.07 27.45 4.64
C ALA A 34 42.52 27.91 6.05
N PRO A 35 43.29 27.10 6.77
CA PRO A 35 43.77 27.42 8.13
C PRO A 35 44.71 28.63 8.20
N PHE A 36 45.07 29.21 7.04
CA PHE A 36 45.94 30.41 6.95
C PHE A 36 45.12 31.61 6.46
N PRO A 37 45.35 32.84 6.97
CA PRO A 37 44.68 34.05 6.50
C PRO A 37 45.05 34.31 5.03
N LEU A 38 44.09 34.16 4.13
CA LEU A 38 44.26 34.46 2.73
C LEU A 38 44.16 35.97 2.49
N PRO A 39 45.01 36.56 1.62
CA PRO A 39 44.89 37.95 1.20
C PRO A 39 43.51 38.23 0.57
N SER A 40 42.97 39.40 0.81
CA SER A 40 41.63 39.81 0.31
C SER A 40 41.48 39.71 -1.22
N VAL A 41 42.56 39.90 -1.97
CA VAL A 41 42.61 39.72 -3.43
C VAL A 41 42.35 38.28 -3.83
N VAL A 42 42.86 37.30 -3.09
CA VAL A 42 42.63 35.88 -3.36
C VAL A 42 41.17 35.49 -3.03
N ILE A 43 40.62 36.02 -1.95
CA ILE A 43 39.21 35.77 -1.57
C ILE A 43 38.25 36.29 -2.65
N SER A 44 38.51 37.47 -3.26
CA SER A 44 37.67 37.99 -4.34
C SER A 44 37.69 37.13 -5.61
N GLN A 45 38.83 36.51 -5.94
CA GLN A 45 38.95 35.63 -7.10
C GLN A 45 38.31 34.25 -6.89
N ILE A 46 38.18 33.81 -5.64
CA ILE A 46 37.57 32.52 -5.30
C ILE A 46 36.05 32.65 -5.10
N LYS A 47 35.55 33.88 -4.88
CA LYS A 47 34.12 34.15 -4.58
C LYS A 47 33.19 33.61 -5.68
N VAL A 48 33.49 33.81 -6.95
CA VAL A 48 32.65 33.39 -8.09
C VAL A 48 32.63 31.86 -8.24
N PRO A 49 33.77 31.14 -8.23
CA PRO A 49 33.78 29.68 -8.25
C PRO A 49 33.07 29.05 -7.04
N ILE A 50 33.26 29.59 -5.82
CA ILE A 50 32.58 29.09 -4.62
C ILE A 50 31.06 29.28 -4.71
N LEU A 51 30.62 30.44 -5.19
CA LEU A 51 29.19 30.73 -5.37
C LEU A 51 28.57 29.79 -6.41
N GLY A 52 29.29 29.51 -7.50
CA GLY A 52 28.88 28.52 -8.51
C GLY A 52 28.78 27.10 -7.93
N PHE A 53 29.74 26.72 -7.11
CA PHE A 53 29.73 25.41 -6.45
C PHE A 53 28.57 25.29 -5.44
N ILE A 54 28.36 26.29 -4.60
CA ILE A 54 27.22 26.34 -3.66
C ILE A 54 25.89 26.31 -4.42
N GLY A 55 25.77 27.10 -5.50
CA GLY A 55 24.59 27.10 -6.35
C GLY A 55 24.28 25.74 -6.96
N SER A 56 25.30 25.04 -7.47
CA SER A 56 25.15 23.70 -8.02
C SER A 56 24.77 22.68 -6.95
N LEU A 57 25.30 22.80 -5.73
CA LEU A 57 24.92 21.94 -4.60
C LEU A 57 23.45 22.14 -4.17
N VAL A 58 23.00 23.39 -4.12
CA VAL A 58 21.60 23.72 -3.81
C VAL A 58 20.66 23.17 -4.88
N ILE A 59 20.99 23.29 -6.15
CA ILE A 59 20.23 22.73 -7.26
C ILE A 59 20.21 21.19 -7.14
N LEU A 60 21.33 20.55 -6.87
CA LEU A 60 21.42 19.11 -6.69
C LEU A 60 20.56 18.63 -5.51
N MET A 61 20.59 19.34 -4.37
CA MET A 61 19.73 19.06 -3.23
C MET A 61 18.25 19.25 -3.57
N PHE A 62 17.89 20.27 -4.31
CA PHE A 62 16.51 20.48 -4.76
C PHE A 62 16.02 19.33 -5.62
N PHE A 63 16.81 18.88 -6.61
CA PHE A 63 16.48 17.72 -7.42
C PHE A 63 16.43 16.43 -6.60
N PHE A 64 17.32 16.26 -5.63
CA PHE A 64 17.28 15.12 -4.71
C PHE A 64 15.99 15.08 -3.89
N PHE A 65 15.60 16.19 -3.26
CA PHE A 65 14.34 16.28 -2.51
C PHE A 65 13.11 16.15 -3.41
N MET A 66 13.17 16.65 -4.64
CA MET A 66 12.11 16.45 -5.62
C MET A 66 11.98 14.97 -6.01
N LEU A 67 13.10 14.28 -6.24
CA LEU A 67 13.13 12.85 -6.55
C LEU A 67 12.62 12.03 -5.36
N VAL A 68 13.08 12.33 -4.15
CA VAL A 68 12.61 11.70 -2.90
C VAL A 68 11.11 11.97 -2.74
N GLY A 69 10.65 13.20 -2.97
CA GLY A 69 9.23 13.56 -2.94
C GLY A 69 8.41 12.73 -3.95
N ILE A 70 8.90 12.55 -5.17
CA ILE A 70 8.25 11.71 -6.19
C ILE A 70 8.20 10.25 -5.72
N ILE A 71 9.28 9.72 -5.14
CA ILE A 71 9.34 8.34 -4.62
C ILE A 71 8.37 8.15 -3.46
N PHE A 72 8.27 9.11 -2.53
CA PHE A 72 7.37 9.01 -1.37
C PHE A 72 5.91 9.38 -1.68
N MET A 73 5.68 10.23 -2.71
CA MET A 73 4.32 10.59 -3.16
C MET A 73 3.80 9.66 -4.26
N SER A 74 4.68 8.88 -4.94
CA SER A 74 4.25 7.94 -5.97
C SER A 74 3.28 6.87 -5.45
N PRO A 75 3.34 6.36 -4.21
CA PRO A 75 2.31 5.47 -3.70
C PRO A 75 0.92 6.12 -3.60
N LEU A 76 0.86 7.43 -3.37
CA LEU A 76 -0.40 8.18 -3.29
C LEU A 76 -0.99 8.53 -4.67
N ILE A 77 -0.13 8.70 -5.69
CA ILE A 77 -0.54 9.05 -7.07
C ILE A 77 -0.74 7.79 -7.92
N VAL A 78 0.05 6.74 -7.66
CA VAL A 78 -0.01 5.46 -8.39
C VAL A 78 -1.18 4.59 -7.92
N SER A 79 -1.74 4.84 -6.70
CA SER A 79 -2.72 3.92 -6.12
C SER A 79 -4.06 3.81 -6.87
N ASN A 80 -4.51 4.81 -7.62
CA ASN A 80 -5.82 4.75 -8.25
C ASN A 80 -5.83 4.72 -9.78
N GLY A 81 -4.87 5.30 -10.47
CA GLY A 81 -4.87 5.35 -11.94
C GLY A 81 -3.92 4.35 -12.60
N PHE A 82 -2.75 4.13 -12.02
CA PHE A 82 -1.74 3.23 -12.60
C PHE A 82 -2.07 1.76 -12.31
N ILE A 83 -2.61 1.45 -11.13
CA ILE A 83 -3.04 0.09 -10.79
C ILE A 83 -4.23 -0.32 -11.67
N GLU A 84 -5.20 0.59 -11.93
CA GLU A 84 -6.27 0.32 -12.89
C GLU A 84 -5.73 0.12 -14.32
N SER A 85 -4.76 0.94 -14.74
CA SER A 85 -4.12 0.80 -16.07
C SER A 85 -3.25 -0.45 -16.17
N VAL A 86 -2.52 -0.81 -15.11
CA VAL A 86 -1.72 -2.05 -15.07
C VAL A 86 -2.64 -3.26 -14.97
N ASN A 87 -3.67 -3.22 -14.14
CA ASN A 87 -4.66 -4.29 -14.07
C ASN A 87 -5.42 -4.47 -15.39
N SER A 88 -5.76 -3.39 -16.11
CA SER A 88 -6.36 -3.49 -17.43
C SER A 88 -5.43 -4.13 -18.46
N LEU A 89 -4.12 -3.84 -18.38
CA LEU A 89 -3.12 -4.47 -19.27
C LEU A 89 -2.92 -5.97 -18.96
N PHE A 90 -3.00 -6.36 -17.69
CA PHE A 90 -2.93 -7.78 -17.31
C PHE A 90 -4.24 -8.52 -17.60
N VAL A 91 -5.38 -7.88 -17.41
CA VAL A 91 -6.69 -8.43 -17.76
C VAL A 91 -6.85 -8.58 -19.28
N GLU A 92 -6.39 -7.61 -20.09
CA GLU A 92 -6.40 -7.74 -21.55
C GLU A 92 -5.44 -8.83 -22.07
N ASN A 93 -4.31 -9.05 -21.41
CA ASN A 93 -3.38 -10.12 -21.81
C ASN A 93 -3.81 -11.53 -21.38
N GLU A 94 -4.64 -11.65 -20.33
CA GLU A 94 -5.24 -12.95 -19.96
C GLU A 94 -6.50 -13.26 -20.81
N LEU A 95 -7.15 -12.25 -21.40
CA LEU A 95 -8.33 -12.42 -22.25
C LEU A 95 -8.03 -12.81 -23.70
N ASN A 96 -6.77 -13.00 -24.08
CA ASN A 96 -6.41 -13.61 -25.36
C ASN A 96 -6.39 -15.15 -25.33
N ILE A 97 -7.22 -15.73 -24.47
CA ILE A 97 -7.60 -17.15 -24.55
C ILE A 97 -8.67 -17.26 -25.62
N SER A 98 -8.36 -18.04 -26.64
CA SER A 98 -9.22 -18.42 -27.76
C SER A 98 -10.70 -18.56 -27.34
N PRO A 99 -11.66 -18.07 -28.17
CA PRO A 99 -13.09 -18.07 -27.82
C PRO A 99 -13.75 -19.46 -27.73
N ASP A 100 -12.99 -20.55 -27.71
CA ASP A 100 -13.51 -21.92 -27.77
C ASP A 100 -13.36 -22.73 -26.47
N THR A 101 -12.97 -22.10 -25.37
CA THR A 101 -13.07 -22.73 -24.06
C THR A 101 -14.18 -22.05 -23.27
N SER A 102 -15.38 -22.62 -23.39
CA SER A 102 -16.49 -22.40 -22.46
C SER A 102 -16.09 -22.90 -21.06
N PHE A 103 -15.20 -22.19 -20.39
CA PHE A 103 -15.09 -22.30 -18.95
C PHE A 103 -16.35 -21.66 -18.35
N ILE A 104 -17.39 -22.45 -18.28
CA ILE A 104 -18.53 -22.16 -17.42
C ILE A 104 -17.96 -22.24 -16.02
N PHE A 105 -17.60 -21.09 -15.43
CA PHE A 105 -17.34 -21.01 -14.00
C PHE A 105 -18.65 -21.34 -13.28
N THR A 106 -18.80 -22.59 -12.91
CA THR A 106 -20.00 -23.10 -12.22
C THR A 106 -20.12 -22.55 -10.81
N VAL A 107 -19.07 -21.89 -10.29
CA VAL A 107 -19.04 -21.35 -8.94
C VAL A 107 -18.52 -19.92 -8.98
N VAL A 108 -19.43 -18.98 -8.81
CA VAL A 108 -19.13 -17.56 -8.59
C VAL A 108 -19.49 -17.23 -7.15
N PRO A 109 -18.64 -16.55 -6.38
CA PRO A 109 -19.03 -16.04 -5.07
C PRO A 109 -20.30 -15.19 -5.21
N LYS A 110 -21.34 -15.58 -4.46
CA LYS A 110 -22.68 -14.98 -4.56
C LYS A 110 -22.80 -13.67 -3.82
N GLN A 111 -21.81 -13.35 -2.99
CA GLN A 111 -21.82 -12.14 -2.17
C GLN A 111 -20.44 -11.78 -1.66
N ASN A 112 -20.31 -10.55 -1.17
CA ASN A 112 -19.12 -10.07 -0.49
C ASN A 112 -18.95 -10.77 0.89
N PRO A 113 -17.74 -11.06 1.34
CA PRO A 113 -17.51 -11.71 2.64
C PRO A 113 -18.04 -10.89 3.84
N LEU A 114 -18.21 -9.57 3.70
CA LEU A 114 -18.84 -8.74 4.75
C LEU A 114 -20.36 -8.57 4.55
N GLY A 115 -20.93 -9.25 3.57
CA GLY A 115 -22.35 -9.14 3.21
C GLY A 115 -22.64 -7.97 2.29
N GLY A 116 -23.92 -7.80 1.95
CA GLY A 116 -24.35 -6.83 0.96
C GLY A 116 -24.09 -7.29 -0.48
N GLY A 117 -24.51 -6.50 -1.46
CA GLY A 117 -24.28 -6.74 -2.88
C GLY A 117 -22.97 -6.08 -3.35
N GLY A 118 -22.20 -6.78 -4.17
CA GLY A 118 -20.95 -6.28 -4.72
C GLY A 118 -19.94 -5.85 -3.66
N MET A 119 -19.27 -4.73 -3.89
CA MET A 119 -18.24 -4.18 -2.99
C MET A 119 -18.76 -3.13 -1.99
N GLY A 120 -20.08 -2.90 -1.93
CA GLY A 120 -20.65 -1.77 -1.19
C GLY A 120 -20.38 -1.77 0.32
N TYR A 121 -20.18 -2.94 0.92
CA TYR A 121 -19.89 -3.07 2.35
C TYR A 121 -18.40 -3.21 2.68
N SER A 122 -17.54 -3.28 1.68
CA SER A 122 -16.11 -3.51 1.84
C SER A 122 -15.27 -2.39 1.23
N THR A 123 -14.16 -2.10 1.87
CA THR A 123 -13.05 -1.31 1.31
C THR A 123 -11.85 -2.24 1.19
N VAL A 124 -11.20 -2.26 0.03
CA VAL A 124 -9.97 -3.03 -0.19
C VAL A 124 -8.78 -2.24 0.33
N THR A 125 -7.99 -2.84 1.22
CA THR A 125 -6.78 -2.25 1.79
C THR A 125 -5.50 -2.82 1.22
N ALA A 126 -5.54 -4.04 0.68
CA ALA A 126 -4.45 -4.63 -0.10
C ALA A 126 -5.02 -5.49 -1.24
N TYR A 127 -4.41 -5.39 -2.41
CA TYR A 127 -4.84 -6.09 -3.62
C TYR A 127 -4.05 -7.39 -3.85
N PHE A 128 -4.62 -8.27 -4.68
CA PHE A 128 -3.92 -9.46 -5.17
C PHE A 128 -2.65 -9.04 -5.93
N LEU A 129 -1.50 -9.66 -5.56
CA LEU A 129 -0.16 -9.34 -6.07
C LEU A 129 0.23 -7.86 -5.91
N ASP A 130 -0.29 -7.19 -4.88
CA ASP A 130 0.00 -5.77 -4.62
C ASP A 130 1.51 -5.52 -4.50
N PRO A 131 2.10 -4.67 -5.37
CA PRO A 131 3.52 -4.36 -5.30
C PRO A 131 3.95 -3.71 -3.99
N ASN A 132 3.09 -2.88 -3.37
CA ASN A 132 3.38 -2.23 -2.08
C ASN A 132 3.42 -3.26 -0.96
N TYR A 133 2.53 -4.26 -1.00
CA TYR A 133 2.56 -5.38 -0.07
C TYR A 133 3.87 -6.16 -0.20
N TYR A 134 4.31 -6.43 -1.44
CA TYR A 134 5.59 -7.09 -1.67
C TYR A 134 6.78 -6.29 -1.16
N LEU A 135 6.80 -4.98 -1.40
CA LEU A 135 7.86 -4.10 -0.90
C LEU A 135 7.91 -4.05 0.63
N GLN A 136 6.76 -4.08 1.28
CA GLN A 136 6.66 -3.99 2.73
C GLN A 136 6.98 -5.32 3.43
N PHE A 137 6.53 -6.45 2.87
CA PHE A 137 6.54 -7.75 3.54
C PHE A 137 7.44 -8.80 2.87
N GLY A 138 8.02 -8.52 1.71
CA GLY A 138 8.91 -9.42 0.96
C GLY A 138 8.23 -10.66 0.38
N ARG A 139 6.88 -10.63 0.25
CA ARG A 139 6.08 -11.73 -0.29
C ARG A 139 4.88 -11.23 -1.09
N ASN A 140 4.42 -12.03 -2.04
CA ASN A 140 3.22 -11.72 -2.80
C ASN A 140 1.97 -11.82 -1.91
N HIS A 141 1.02 -10.90 -2.14
CA HIS A 141 -0.31 -10.96 -1.55
C HIS A 141 -1.18 -11.89 -2.38
N THR A 142 -1.73 -12.94 -1.76
CA THR A 142 -2.45 -14.01 -2.47
C THR A 142 -3.97 -13.82 -2.51
N GLY A 143 -4.47 -12.71 -1.99
CA GLY A 143 -5.89 -12.40 -1.90
C GLY A 143 -6.19 -10.92 -1.96
N LEU A 144 -7.34 -10.55 -1.39
CA LEU A 144 -7.73 -9.17 -1.11
C LEU A 144 -7.87 -9.01 0.40
N ASP A 145 -7.39 -7.89 0.95
CA ASP A 145 -7.69 -7.54 2.33
C ASP A 145 -8.88 -6.59 2.37
N PHE A 146 -9.92 -6.98 3.09
CA PHE A 146 -11.15 -6.22 3.25
C PHE A 146 -11.29 -5.66 4.66
N VAL A 147 -11.64 -4.39 4.73
CA VAL A 147 -12.19 -3.75 5.93
C VAL A 147 -13.61 -3.25 5.66
N PRO A 148 -14.45 -3.07 6.71
CA PRO A 148 -15.77 -2.51 6.52
C PRO A 148 -15.73 -1.09 5.95
N SER A 149 -16.60 -0.80 4.98
CA SER A 149 -16.83 0.54 4.48
C SER A 149 -17.75 1.35 5.42
N ASP A 150 -17.84 2.66 5.19
CA ASP A 150 -18.82 3.51 5.88
C ASP A 150 -20.27 3.01 5.71
N SER A 151 -20.57 2.44 4.53
CA SER A 151 -21.90 1.87 4.24
C SER A 151 -22.20 0.65 5.10
N TYR A 152 -21.18 -0.16 5.43
CA TYR A 152 -21.35 -1.29 6.33
C TYR A 152 -21.85 -0.84 7.71
N TYR A 153 -21.21 0.14 8.32
CA TYR A 153 -21.56 0.64 9.64
C TYR A 153 -22.93 1.32 9.68
N LYS A 154 -23.38 1.90 8.56
CA LYS A 154 -24.66 2.61 8.45
C LYS A 154 -25.83 1.70 8.14
N ASN A 155 -25.62 0.65 7.35
CA ASN A 155 -26.72 -0.10 6.71
C ASN A 155 -26.71 -1.60 7.02
N SER A 156 -25.68 -2.15 7.69
CA SER A 156 -25.65 -3.57 8.05
C SER A 156 -26.53 -3.85 9.26
N GLU A 157 -27.64 -4.54 9.04
CA GLU A 157 -28.51 -5.03 10.13
C GLU A 157 -27.75 -5.94 11.10
N THR A 158 -26.86 -6.78 10.59
CA THR A 158 -26.02 -7.66 11.39
C THR A 158 -25.11 -6.87 12.32
N TYR A 159 -24.47 -5.80 11.81
CA TYR A 159 -23.65 -4.92 12.64
C TYR A 159 -24.50 -4.16 13.65
N ASP A 160 -25.66 -3.63 13.25
CA ASP A 160 -26.54 -2.90 14.17
C ASP A 160 -26.98 -3.75 15.35
N GLN A 161 -27.32 -5.01 15.10
CA GLN A 161 -27.77 -5.94 16.14
C GLN A 161 -26.64 -6.47 17.02
N THR A 162 -25.49 -6.79 16.45
CA THR A 162 -24.40 -7.50 17.15
C THR A 162 -23.24 -6.62 17.56
N LYS A 163 -23.06 -5.46 16.91
CA LYS A 163 -21.88 -4.57 16.96
C LYS A 163 -20.58 -5.31 16.64
N LYS A 164 -20.67 -6.41 15.87
CA LYS A 164 -19.55 -7.23 15.42
C LYS A 164 -19.49 -7.27 13.91
N ILE A 165 -18.29 -7.37 13.38
CA ILE A 165 -18.08 -7.51 11.94
C ILE A 165 -18.11 -9.00 11.62
N VAL A 166 -19.27 -9.45 11.17
CA VAL A 166 -19.54 -10.84 10.82
C VAL A 166 -19.05 -11.12 9.42
N VAL A 167 -18.31 -12.22 9.24
CA VAL A 167 -17.84 -12.71 7.96
C VAL A 167 -18.73 -13.85 7.49
N PHE A 168 -19.12 -13.79 6.22
CA PHE A 168 -20.05 -14.74 5.61
C PHE A 168 -19.36 -15.60 4.56
N ALA A 169 -19.79 -16.85 4.47
CA ALA A 169 -19.43 -17.72 3.35
C ALA A 169 -19.90 -17.10 2.03
N THR A 170 -19.02 -17.00 1.05
CA THR A 170 -19.34 -16.45 -0.27
C THR A 170 -19.77 -17.53 -1.27
N ILE A 171 -19.45 -18.79 -0.99
CA ILE A 171 -19.80 -19.96 -1.80
C ILE A 171 -20.48 -21.05 -0.96
N ASN A 172 -21.19 -21.96 -1.65
CA ASN A 172 -21.62 -23.22 -1.05
C ASN A 172 -20.41 -24.18 -1.03
N GLY A 173 -20.28 -24.99 0.01
CA GLY A 173 -19.18 -25.97 0.06
C GLY A 173 -18.96 -26.57 1.43
N THR A 174 -17.85 -27.29 1.55
CA THR A 174 -17.42 -27.94 2.79
C THR A 174 -16.35 -27.07 3.48
N VAL A 175 -16.59 -26.80 4.76
CA VAL A 175 -15.70 -26.00 5.61
C VAL A 175 -14.58 -26.85 6.19
N ARG A 176 -13.39 -26.29 6.21
CA ARG A 176 -12.24 -26.71 6.99
C ARG A 176 -11.69 -25.52 7.78
N HIS A 177 -11.57 -25.64 9.09
CA HIS A 177 -10.93 -24.66 9.96
C HIS A 177 -9.54 -25.15 10.36
N TYR A 178 -8.58 -24.24 10.39
CA TYR A 178 -7.22 -24.48 10.91
C TYR A 178 -6.56 -23.16 11.31
N VAL A 179 -5.47 -23.27 12.06
CA VAL A 179 -4.57 -22.14 12.32
C VAL A 179 -3.43 -22.23 11.32
N ASP A 180 -3.19 -21.15 10.58
CA ASP A 180 -2.13 -21.13 9.57
C ASP A 180 -0.72 -21.10 10.21
N GLN A 181 0.31 -21.16 9.39
CA GLN A 181 1.71 -21.16 9.84
C GLN A 181 2.14 -19.87 10.56
N TYR A 182 1.35 -18.82 10.46
CA TYR A 182 1.59 -17.52 11.10
C TYR A 182 0.68 -17.28 12.31
N GLY A 183 -0.12 -18.26 12.70
CA GLY A 183 -1.06 -18.15 13.82
C GLY A 183 -2.41 -17.54 13.46
N GLY A 184 -2.71 -17.39 12.16
CA GLY A 184 -3.99 -16.86 11.67
C GLY A 184 -5.10 -17.88 11.75
N GLU A 185 -6.18 -17.56 12.45
CA GLU A 185 -7.43 -18.35 12.45
C GLU A 185 -8.03 -18.32 11.05
N THR A 186 -8.12 -19.49 10.41
CA THR A 186 -8.42 -19.62 8.97
C THR A 186 -9.61 -20.54 8.75
N VAL A 187 -10.54 -20.09 7.91
CA VAL A 187 -11.64 -20.88 7.38
C VAL A 187 -11.47 -21.03 5.88
N GLU A 188 -11.50 -22.26 5.42
CA GLU A 188 -11.42 -22.64 4.01
C GLU A 188 -12.72 -23.31 3.62
N ILE A 189 -13.30 -22.89 2.50
CA ILE A 189 -14.52 -23.50 1.93
C ILE A 189 -14.19 -24.02 0.55
N THR A 190 -14.36 -25.31 0.35
CA THR A 190 -14.17 -25.97 -0.95
C THR A 190 -15.54 -26.38 -1.51
N ASN A 191 -15.80 -26.03 -2.77
CA ASN A 191 -17.03 -26.42 -3.47
C ASN A 191 -17.13 -27.95 -3.62
N ASP A 192 -18.33 -28.47 -3.87
CA ASP A 192 -18.59 -29.90 -3.93
C ASP A 192 -17.82 -30.60 -5.07
N ASP A 193 -17.56 -29.91 -6.18
CA ASP A 193 -16.79 -30.43 -7.31
C ASP A 193 -15.27 -30.44 -7.09
N ASN A 194 -14.81 -29.86 -5.96
CA ASN A 194 -13.40 -29.76 -5.60
C ASN A 194 -12.54 -29.05 -6.67
N THR A 195 -13.10 -28.03 -7.30
CA THR A 195 -12.47 -27.21 -8.36
C THR A 195 -12.23 -25.78 -7.94
N PHE A 196 -12.93 -25.32 -6.90
CA PHE A 196 -12.93 -23.94 -6.45
C PHE A 196 -12.89 -23.88 -4.91
N GLN A 197 -12.08 -22.98 -4.39
CA GLN A 197 -11.88 -22.83 -2.95
C GLN A 197 -11.79 -21.36 -2.58
N VAL A 198 -12.37 -21.00 -1.44
CA VAL A 198 -12.24 -19.67 -0.85
C VAL A 198 -11.63 -19.82 0.53
N VAL A 199 -10.65 -18.97 0.83
CA VAL A 199 -9.95 -18.96 2.11
C VAL A 199 -10.13 -17.59 2.78
N TYR A 200 -10.51 -17.62 4.04
CA TYR A 200 -10.70 -16.44 4.88
C TYR A 200 -9.74 -16.55 6.07
N ILE A 201 -8.97 -15.50 6.33
CA ILE A 201 -7.97 -15.51 7.40
C ILE A 201 -8.19 -14.34 8.36
N HIS A 202 -7.56 -14.41 9.50
CA HIS A 202 -7.49 -13.40 10.57
C HIS A 202 -8.73 -13.31 11.46
N PHE A 203 -9.54 -14.37 11.53
CA PHE A 203 -10.70 -14.35 12.43
C PHE A 203 -10.30 -14.11 13.89
N SER A 204 -11.10 -13.31 14.60
CA SER A 204 -11.07 -13.26 16.06
C SER A 204 -11.86 -14.42 16.69
N THR A 205 -12.89 -14.90 15.99
CA THR A 205 -13.72 -16.01 16.41
C THR A 205 -14.20 -16.78 15.18
N VAL A 206 -13.99 -18.08 15.15
CA VAL A 206 -14.53 -18.97 14.11
C VAL A 206 -15.84 -19.58 14.62
N LEU A 207 -16.94 -19.38 13.88
CA LEU A 207 -18.27 -19.87 14.20
C LEU A 207 -18.54 -21.25 13.63
N VAL A 208 -18.00 -21.54 12.42
CA VAL A 208 -18.17 -22.85 11.75
C VAL A 208 -16.79 -23.45 11.51
N LYS A 209 -16.53 -24.58 12.15
CA LYS A 209 -15.21 -25.25 12.07
C LYS A 209 -15.15 -26.38 11.06
N SER A 210 -16.30 -26.97 10.70
CA SER A 210 -16.40 -28.07 9.74
C SER A 210 -17.84 -28.26 9.27
N GLY A 211 -18.02 -29.08 8.24
CA GLY A 211 -19.34 -29.39 7.69
C GLY A 211 -19.68 -28.57 6.45
N LYS A 212 -20.88 -28.77 5.92
CA LYS A 212 -21.36 -28.04 4.75
C LYS A 212 -21.99 -26.71 5.14
N VAL A 213 -21.72 -25.69 4.32
CA VAL A 213 -22.33 -24.38 4.43
C VAL A 213 -22.91 -23.91 3.10
N SER A 214 -23.86 -23.02 3.15
CA SER A 214 -24.35 -22.28 2.00
C SER A 214 -23.76 -20.86 1.99
N ALA A 215 -23.63 -20.27 0.82
CA ALA A 215 -23.33 -18.84 0.71
C ALA A 215 -24.32 -18.04 1.55
N GLY A 216 -23.83 -17.05 2.30
CA GLY A 216 -24.60 -16.28 3.27
C GLY A 216 -24.58 -16.83 4.71
N THR A 217 -24.01 -18.01 4.94
CA THR A 217 -23.81 -18.52 6.31
C THR A 217 -22.75 -17.69 7.03
N ALA A 218 -23.02 -17.21 8.25
CA ALA A 218 -22.04 -16.58 9.12
C ALA A 218 -20.98 -17.59 9.55
N ILE A 219 -19.71 -17.38 9.16
CA ILE A 219 -18.62 -18.33 9.40
C ILE A 219 -17.66 -17.89 10.50
N GLY A 220 -17.64 -16.59 10.82
CA GLY A 220 -16.77 -16.07 11.88
C GLY A 220 -16.93 -14.58 12.10
N ILE A 221 -16.13 -14.07 13.01
CA ILE A 221 -16.02 -12.64 13.33
C ILE A 221 -14.64 -12.17 12.87
N MET A 222 -14.60 -11.07 12.14
CA MET A 222 -13.36 -10.44 11.71
C MET A 222 -12.43 -10.13 12.89
N GLY A 223 -11.15 -10.22 12.68
CA GLY A 223 -10.11 -9.91 13.65
C GLY A 223 -8.76 -9.68 12.99
N GLY A 224 -7.69 -9.82 13.77
CA GLY A 224 -6.32 -9.61 13.35
C GLY A 224 -5.39 -10.71 13.85
N THR A 225 -5.85 -11.99 13.91
CA THR A 225 -4.99 -13.11 14.32
C THR A 225 -3.94 -13.43 13.28
N GLY A 226 -2.76 -13.88 13.71
CA GLY A 226 -1.65 -14.23 12.82
C GLY A 226 -0.90 -13.03 12.26
N PHE A 227 -0.48 -13.12 11.00
CA PHE A 227 0.27 -12.07 10.34
C PHE A 227 -0.66 -10.97 9.81
N ALA A 228 -1.09 -10.07 10.68
CA ALA A 228 -1.97 -8.96 10.38
C ALA A 228 -1.45 -7.66 11.01
N THR A 229 -1.63 -6.53 10.33
CA THR A 229 -1.27 -5.19 10.84
C THR A 229 -2.43 -4.48 11.53
N GLY A 230 -3.62 -5.05 11.45
CA GLY A 230 -4.88 -4.56 12.05
C GLY A 230 -6.00 -5.51 11.70
N ASP A 231 -7.20 -5.27 12.25
CA ASP A 231 -8.37 -6.11 11.99
C ASP A 231 -8.83 -5.98 10.54
N HIS A 232 -8.87 -7.09 9.81
CA HIS A 232 -9.33 -7.20 8.42
C HIS A 232 -9.69 -8.65 8.07
N VAL A 233 -10.29 -8.85 6.92
CA VAL A 233 -10.48 -10.18 6.32
C VAL A 233 -9.54 -10.33 5.15
N HIS A 234 -8.55 -11.21 5.25
CA HIS A 234 -7.83 -11.68 4.09
C HIS A 234 -8.71 -12.69 3.35
N TYR A 235 -9.07 -12.36 2.11
CA TYR A 235 -9.98 -13.13 1.26
C TYR A 235 -9.24 -13.65 0.04
N GLU A 236 -9.04 -14.96 -0.04
CA GLU A 236 -8.31 -15.60 -1.12
C GLU A 236 -9.22 -16.53 -1.90
N VAL A 237 -9.18 -16.42 -3.22
CA VAL A 237 -9.85 -17.35 -4.15
C VAL A 237 -8.79 -18.24 -4.77
N ARG A 238 -9.08 -19.54 -4.82
CA ARG A 238 -8.21 -20.55 -5.43
C ARG A 238 -8.98 -21.38 -6.45
N THR A 239 -8.35 -21.64 -7.57
CA THR A 239 -8.80 -22.62 -8.55
C THR A 239 -7.88 -23.83 -8.56
N ARG A 240 -8.41 -24.99 -8.95
CA ARG A 240 -7.62 -26.22 -9.00
C ARG A 240 -7.11 -26.43 -10.41
N ASP A 241 -5.80 -26.59 -10.55
CA ASP A 241 -5.11 -26.89 -11.79
C ASP A 241 -4.17 -28.08 -11.57
N ASN A 242 -4.39 -29.19 -12.31
CA ASN A 242 -3.58 -30.41 -12.19
C ASN A 242 -3.34 -30.85 -10.74
N ASP A 243 -4.42 -30.97 -9.96
CA ASP A 243 -4.40 -31.36 -8.53
C ASP A 243 -3.71 -30.36 -7.58
N THR A 244 -3.35 -29.17 -8.06
CA THR A 244 -2.74 -28.12 -7.26
C THR A 244 -3.68 -26.92 -7.14
N TRP A 245 -3.84 -26.39 -5.92
CA TRP A 245 -4.57 -25.16 -5.68
C TRP A 245 -3.68 -23.94 -6.03
N LYS A 246 -4.21 -23.05 -6.87
CA LYS A 246 -3.55 -21.80 -7.25
C LYS A 246 -4.43 -20.62 -6.84
N ALA A 247 -3.85 -19.69 -6.12
CA ALA A 247 -4.49 -18.41 -5.84
C ALA A 247 -4.66 -17.60 -7.13
N VAL A 248 -5.84 -17.01 -7.29
CA VAL A 248 -6.22 -16.17 -8.43
C VAL A 248 -6.81 -14.86 -7.92
N ASN A 249 -6.83 -13.83 -8.77
CA ASN A 249 -7.34 -12.53 -8.37
C ASN A 249 -8.84 -12.61 -7.99
N PRO A 250 -9.20 -12.38 -6.72
CA PRO A 250 -10.59 -12.49 -6.27
C PRO A 250 -11.53 -11.48 -6.95
N LEU A 251 -11.05 -10.34 -7.45
CA LEU A 251 -11.87 -9.35 -8.16
C LEU A 251 -12.53 -9.93 -9.42
N ASN A 252 -11.95 -10.96 -10.02
CA ASN A 252 -12.55 -11.63 -11.18
C ASN A 252 -13.81 -12.44 -10.81
N TYR A 253 -14.10 -12.63 -9.52
CA TYR A 253 -15.16 -13.51 -9.02
C TYR A 253 -16.16 -12.79 -8.11
N ILE A 254 -15.85 -11.63 -7.58
CA ILE A 254 -16.77 -10.81 -6.77
C ILE A 254 -17.55 -9.88 -7.71
N GLN A 255 -18.88 -10.04 -7.74
CA GLN A 255 -19.80 -9.19 -8.53
C GLN A 255 -20.55 -8.22 -7.63
#